data_0328cd49b399b1be8f2698159f0f133f
#
_entry.id   0328cd49b399b1be8f2698159f0f133f
#
_cell.length_a   1.000
_cell.length_b   1.000
_cell.length_c   1.000
_cell.angle_alpha   90.00
_cell.angle_beta   90.00
_cell.angle_gamma   90.00
#
_symmetry.space_group_name_H-M   'P 1'
#
loop_
_entity.id
_entity.type
_entity.pdbx_description
1 polymer ?
#
loop_
_entity_poly.entity_id
_entity_poly.type
_entity_poly.pdbx_seq_one_letter_code
_entity_poly.pdbx_strand_id
1 'polypeptide(L)'
;VLMILMGVMMFTGKMNSITGYLSSPQTGAGTVGKEQEEAGETTDPGAAGETAGGTGKPGDGPETGETLESAGETVAAKGPEETAGEGSGAGADTLPSVDFTLTDQFGNSHTLSDYKGKTVFLNFWATWCPPCRREMPDIQKLYEKYQAEEDPEVVILGVAAPDYGDEGSREEIARFLEENGYTYPVVMDEGGELFMTYGVFSYPTTFMIDRDGNVFGYAAGQLSMEMMESIIRQTVTGVREQPGQ
;
A
#
# COMPACT_ATOMS: atom_id res chain seq x y z
N VAL A 1 10.75 9.22 13.58
CA VAL A 1 10.64 10.67 13.27
C VAL A 1 9.35 10.94 12.49
N LEU A 2 9.01 10.14 11.46
CA LEU A 2 7.79 10.30 10.65
C LEU A 2 6.49 10.12 11.46
N MET A 3 6.44 9.14 12.37
CA MET A 3 5.30 8.94 13.27
C MET A 3 5.04 10.13 14.19
N ILE A 4 6.10 10.78 14.67
CA ILE A 4 5.97 11.97 15.52
C ILE A 4 5.43 13.15 14.70
N LEU A 5 5.87 13.32 13.45
CA LEU A 5 5.39 14.35 12.53
C LEU A 5 3.91 14.12 12.14
N MET A 6 3.49 12.88 11.86
CA MET A 6 2.09 12.55 11.61
C MET A 6 1.22 12.76 12.86
N GLY A 7 1.71 12.42 14.05
CA GLY A 7 1.01 12.69 15.32
C GLY A 7 0.83 14.18 15.60
N VAL A 8 1.84 15.00 15.32
CA VAL A 8 1.76 16.47 15.48
C VAL A 8 0.82 17.10 14.44
N MET A 9 0.79 16.61 13.21
CA MET A 9 -0.16 17.07 12.19
C MET A 9 -1.61 16.73 12.52
N MET A 10 -1.88 15.53 13.10
CA MET A 10 -3.24 15.20 13.60
C MET A 10 -3.67 16.14 14.73
N PHE A 11 -2.76 16.46 15.64
CA PHE A 11 -3.09 17.32 16.79
C PHE A 11 -3.31 18.81 16.39
N THR A 12 -2.68 19.26 15.31
CA THR A 12 -2.82 20.65 14.83
C THR A 12 -3.96 20.86 13.83
N GLY A 13 -4.75 19.83 13.53
CA GLY A 13 -5.88 19.94 12.59
C GLY A 13 -5.50 20.10 11.11
N LYS A 14 -4.21 20.15 10.79
CA LYS A 14 -3.73 20.30 9.40
C LYS A 14 -3.96 19.06 8.53
N MET A 15 -4.09 17.88 9.14
CA MET A 15 -4.37 16.65 8.40
C MET A 15 -5.79 16.56 7.84
N ASN A 16 -6.75 17.30 8.41
CA ASN A 16 -8.12 17.33 7.89
C ASN A 16 -8.19 17.91 6.45
N SER A 17 -7.17 18.67 6.06
CA SER A 17 -7.10 19.27 4.71
C SER A 17 -6.67 18.24 3.64
N ILE A 18 -5.97 17.16 4.05
CA ILE A 18 -5.47 16.15 3.11
C ILE A 18 -6.49 15.01 2.94
N THR A 19 -7.11 14.56 4.04
CA THR A 19 -8.09 13.45 4.01
C THR A 19 -9.46 13.85 3.44
N GLY A 20 -9.89 15.09 3.62
CA GLY A 20 -11.17 15.58 3.11
C GLY A 20 -11.22 15.72 1.59
N TYR A 21 -10.06 15.72 0.94
CA TYR A 21 -9.96 16.05 -0.48
C TYR A 21 -10.15 14.86 -1.43
N LEU A 22 -9.81 13.65 -0.98
CA LEU A 22 -9.92 12.44 -1.81
C LEU A 22 -11.16 11.58 -1.48
N SER A 23 -11.95 11.95 -0.45
CA SER A 23 -13.19 11.27 -0.10
C SER A 23 -14.39 12.02 -0.66
N SER A 24 -14.90 11.61 -1.82
CA SER A 24 -16.22 12.03 -2.30
C SER A 24 -17.32 11.34 -1.49
N PRO A 25 -18.32 12.05 -0.94
CA PRO A 25 -19.46 11.40 -0.31
C PRO A 25 -20.30 10.70 -1.38
N GLN A 26 -20.50 9.40 -1.23
CA GLN A 26 -21.52 8.67 -1.98
C GLN A 26 -22.91 9.13 -1.51
N THR A 27 -23.55 10.03 -2.22
CA THR A 27 -24.98 10.27 -2.15
C THR A 27 -25.68 9.35 -3.15
N GLY A 28 -26.04 8.16 -2.68
CA GLY A 28 -26.93 7.24 -3.37
C GLY A 28 -28.12 6.93 -2.48
N ALA A 29 -29.15 7.77 -2.51
CA ALA A 29 -30.46 7.45 -1.96
C ALA A 29 -31.17 6.47 -2.92
N GLY A 30 -31.22 5.21 -2.54
CA GLY A 30 -32.01 4.17 -3.19
C GLY A 30 -33.04 3.63 -2.22
N THR A 31 -34.28 3.91 -2.54
CA THR A 31 -35.54 3.58 -1.87
C THR A 31 -35.66 2.08 -1.53
N VAL A 32 -36.18 1.86 -0.32
CA VAL A 32 -36.67 0.60 0.25
C VAL A 32 -37.77 -0.01 -0.61
N GLY A 33 -37.57 -1.22 -1.07
CA GLY A 33 -38.61 -2.15 -1.50
C GLY A 33 -38.62 -3.34 -0.55
N LYS A 34 -39.69 -3.42 0.26
CA LYS A 34 -40.04 -4.63 1.02
C LYS A 34 -40.66 -5.64 0.06
N GLU A 35 -40.20 -6.85 0.10
CA GLU A 35 -41.08 -8.03 -0.11
C GLU A 35 -40.55 -9.20 0.73
N GLN A 36 -41.51 -9.87 1.36
CA GLN A 36 -41.41 -10.93 2.36
C GLN A 36 -41.45 -12.31 1.71
N GLU A 37 -41.06 -13.30 2.57
CA GLU A 37 -41.45 -14.72 2.59
C GLU A 37 -40.74 -15.62 1.57
N GLU A 38 -40.30 -16.83 1.89
CA GLU A 38 -40.81 -17.88 2.80
C GLU A 38 -39.72 -18.89 3.18
N ALA A 39 -40.01 -19.60 4.25
CA ALA A 39 -39.25 -20.66 4.92
C ALA A 39 -39.14 -21.95 4.10
N GLY A 40 -38.05 -22.68 4.33
CA GLY A 40 -37.85 -24.05 3.89
C GLY A 40 -36.87 -24.80 4.77
N GLU A 41 -37.41 -25.36 5.85
CA GLU A 41 -36.79 -26.32 6.77
C GLU A 41 -36.64 -27.69 6.09
N THR A 42 -35.51 -28.38 6.28
CA THR A 42 -35.42 -29.82 6.58
C THR A 42 -33.97 -30.32 6.75
N THR A 43 -33.67 -30.70 7.96
CA THR A 43 -33.20 -32.01 8.49
C THR A 43 -31.76 -32.46 8.21
N ASP A 44 -31.01 -32.45 9.31
CA ASP A 44 -29.92 -33.34 9.69
C ASP A 44 -30.45 -34.82 9.80
N PRO A 45 -29.64 -35.88 9.69
CA PRO A 45 -28.81 -36.31 10.81
C PRO A 45 -27.53 -37.15 10.51
N GLY A 46 -26.59 -37.10 11.48
CA GLY A 46 -25.89 -38.25 12.07
C GLY A 46 -24.62 -38.72 11.33
N ALA A 47 -23.61 -39.12 11.93
CA ALA A 47 -23.12 -39.60 13.21
C ALA A 47 -21.63 -39.99 13.09
N ALA A 48 -20.87 -39.68 14.12
CA ALA A 48 -19.93 -40.48 14.91
C ALA A 48 -18.74 -41.24 14.28
N GLY A 49 -17.58 -41.10 14.95
CA GLY A 49 -16.44 -42.03 15.00
C GLY A 49 -15.17 -41.26 15.42
N GLU A 50 -14.83 -41.10 16.67
CA GLU A 50 -13.92 -41.81 17.60
C GLU A 50 -12.73 -42.46 16.88
N THR A 51 -11.46 -42.38 17.30
CA THR A 51 -10.76 -42.36 18.60
C THR A 51 -9.27 -42.26 18.41
N ALA A 52 -8.59 -41.75 19.48
CA ALA A 52 -7.27 -42.08 20.04
C ALA A 52 -6.01 -41.67 19.24
N GLY A 53 -5.01 -40.98 19.74
CA GLY A 53 -4.37 -41.07 21.07
C GLY A 53 -2.88 -41.29 20.80
N GLY A 54 -1.99 -40.41 21.31
CA GLY A 54 -0.54 -40.61 21.16
C GLY A 54 0.27 -39.55 21.89
N THR A 55 0.55 -39.79 23.14
CA THR A 55 1.42 -39.07 24.07
C THR A 55 2.91 -39.23 23.72
N GLY A 56 3.72 -38.17 23.89
CA GLY A 56 5.18 -38.28 23.91
C GLY A 56 5.89 -36.99 24.18
N LYS A 57 6.33 -36.78 25.41
CA LYS A 57 7.34 -35.85 25.92
C LYS A 57 8.34 -36.71 26.75
N PRO A 58 9.54 -36.23 27.18
CA PRO A 58 10.45 -35.13 26.82
C PRO A 58 11.92 -35.61 26.60
N GLY A 59 12.82 -34.72 26.25
CA GLY A 59 14.27 -34.95 26.26
C GLY A 59 15.08 -33.67 26.49
N ASP A 60 15.81 -33.69 27.60
CA ASP A 60 16.64 -32.63 28.18
C ASP A 60 17.82 -32.17 27.30
N GLY A 61 18.34 -30.97 27.67
CA GLY A 61 19.47 -30.25 27.10
C GLY A 61 20.85 -30.89 27.27
N PRO A 62 21.96 -30.17 27.04
CA PRO A 62 22.48 -29.20 28.02
C PRO A 62 23.12 -27.92 27.43
N GLU A 63 23.27 -26.96 28.35
CA GLU A 63 24.05 -25.72 28.27
C GLU A 63 25.53 -25.97 27.97
N THR A 64 26.14 -25.07 27.20
CA THR A 64 27.51 -24.58 27.48
C THR A 64 27.65 -23.15 26.98
N GLY A 65 27.96 -22.26 27.93
CA GLY A 65 28.31 -20.88 27.66
C GLY A 65 29.76 -20.74 27.21
N GLU A 66 30.02 -19.72 26.45
CA GLU A 66 31.33 -19.08 26.36
C GLU A 66 31.16 -17.59 26.09
N THR A 67 31.65 -16.83 27.04
CA THR A 67 31.89 -15.38 27.01
C THR A 67 33.21 -15.10 26.32
N LEU A 68 33.25 -14.13 25.40
CA LEU A 68 34.46 -13.35 25.06
C LEU A 68 34.08 -11.95 24.59
N GLU A 69 34.35 -10.99 25.42
CA GLU A 69 35.08 -9.73 25.40
C GLU A 69 35.21 -8.96 24.07
N SER A 70 34.66 -7.77 24.13
CA SER A 70 35.21 -6.43 23.89
C SER A 70 36.29 -6.26 22.81
N ALA A 71 35.96 -5.50 21.78
CA ALA A 71 36.81 -4.46 21.21
C ALA A 71 35.99 -3.38 20.58
N GLY A 72 35.98 -2.19 21.15
CA GLY A 72 35.37 -1.00 20.58
C GLY A 72 36.24 -0.45 19.46
N GLU A 73 35.59 -0.06 18.36
CA GLU A 73 36.22 0.82 17.37
C GLU A 73 35.18 1.87 16.93
N THR A 74 35.43 3.07 17.41
CA THR A 74 34.70 4.27 17.07
C THR A 74 35.12 4.73 15.68
N VAL A 75 34.26 4.53 14.68
CA VAL A 75 34.41 5.20 13.39
C VAL A 75 33.44 6.38 13.33
N ALA A 76 34.03 7.56 13.30
CA ALA A 76 33.34 8.83 13.11
C ALA A 76 32.66 8.87 11.75
N ALA A 77 31.34 8.90 11.75
CA ALA A 77 30.54 9.17 10.54
C ALA A 77 30.62 10.66 10.20
N LYS A 78 31.26 10.94 9.08
CA LYS A 78 31.27 12.26 8.42
C LYS A 78 29.92 12.43 7.74
N GLY A 79 29.14 13.42 8.15
CA GLY A 79 27.85 13.77 7.56
C GLY A 79 28.01 14.23 6.10
N PRO A 80 27.01 13.99 5.25
CA PRO A 80 27.03 14.53 3.88
C PRO A 80 26.76 16.03 3.87
N GLU A 81 27.58 16.75 3.12
CA GLU A 81 27.46 18.17 2.81
C GLU A 81 26.15 18.44 2.06
N GLU A 82 25.38 19.39 2.59
CA GLU A 82 24.22 19.97 1.89
C GLU A 82 24.72 20.73 0.65
N THR A 83 24.42 20.20 -0.53
CA THR A 83 24.44 21.00 -1.75
C THR A 83 23.04 21.57 -1.96
N ALA A 84 22.87 22.84 -1.68
CA ALA A 84 21.69 23.61 -2.04
C ALA A 84 21.55 23.68 -3.56
N GLY A 85 20.60 22.91 -4.11
CA GLY A 85 20.08 23.05 -5.45
C GLY A 85 18.86 23.96 -5.40
N GLU A 86 18.97 25.17 -5.94
CA GLU A 86 17.85 26.09 -6.12
C GLU A 86 16.90 25.52 -7.18
N GLY A 87 15.76 24.97 -6.75
CA GLY A 87 14.64 24.53 -7.57
C GLY A 87 13.40 25.35 -7.26
N SER A 88 13.00 26.13 -8.22
CA SER A 88 11.90 27.09 -8.30
C SER A 88 10.54 26.53 -7.83
N GLY A 89 9.90 27.22 -6.88
CA GLY A 89 8.44 27.41 -6.87
C GLY A 89 7.59 26.31 -6.28
N ALA A 90 7.84 25.86 -5.03
CA ALA A 90 6.85 25.11 -4.27
C ALA A 90 6.37 25.94 -3.08
N GLY A 91 5.11 26.36 -3.12
CA GLY A 91 4.44 26.96 -1.97
C GLY A 91 4.16 25.90 -0.92
N ALA A 92 4.55 26.22 0.31
CA ALA A 92 4.11 25.69 1.60
C ALA A 92 3.79 24.18 1.74
N ASP A 93 4.60 23.50 2.53
CA ASP A 93 4.34 22.18 3.16
C ASP A 93 4.25 20.98 2.19
N THR A 94 5.22 20.79 1.30
CA THR A 94 5.38 19.51 0.58
C THR A 94 5.97 18.46 1.53
N LEU A 95 5.30 17.31 1.65
CA LEU A 95 5.79 16.16 2.41
C LEU A 95 6.59 15.25 1.47
N PRO A 96 7.92 15.14 1.62
CA PRO A 96 8.69 14.21 0.81
C PRO A 96 8.18 12.77 0.98
N SER A 97 8.10 12.01 -0.11
CA SER A 97 7.83 10.59 -0.03
C SER A 97 9.01 9.85 0.60
N VAL A 98 8.72 8.69 1.18
CA VAL A 98 9.79 7.81 1.68
C VAL A 98 10.32 7.00 0.51
N ASP A 99 11.62 7.11 0.24
CA ASP A 99 12.28 6.32 -0.79
C ASP A 99 12.40 4.86 -0.38
N PHE A 100 12.32 3.97 -1.35
CA PHE A 100 12.49 2.53 -1.16
C PHE A 100 13.11 1.90 -2.41
N THR A 101 13.71 0.73 -2.24
CA THR A 101 14.13 -0.15 -3.33
C THR A 101 13.58 -1.55 -3.05
N LEU A 102 12.60 -1.99 -3.83
CA LEU A 102 11.93 -3.28 -3.68
C LEU A 102 11.85 -4.00 -5.02
N THR A 103 11.68 -5.32 -4.97
CA THR A 103 11.59 -6.18 -6.16
C THR A 103 10.15 -6.55 -6.43
N ASP A 104 9.71 -6.46 -7.70
CA ASP A 104 8.36 -6.85 -8.13
C ASP A 104 8.21 -8.38 -8.28
N GLN A 105 7.00 -8.83 -8.68
CA GLN A 105 6.68 -10.24 -8.94
C GLN A 105 7.47 -10.86 -10.11
N PHE A 106 8.07 -10.04 -10.97
CA PHE A 106 8.87 -10.49 -12.12
C PHE A 106 10.37 -10.50 -11.83
N GLY A 107 10.80 -10.03 -10.65
CA GLY A 107 12.20 -9.93 -10.26
C GLY A 107 12.87 -8.62 -10.66
N ASN A 108 12.12 -7.62 -11.17
CA ASN A 108 12.68 -6.30 -11.48
C ASN A 108 12.77 -5.47 -10.20
N SER A 109 13.85 -4.71 -10.07
CA SER A 109 14.04 -3.77 -8.96
C SER A 109 13.40 -2.42 -9.28
N HIS A 110 12.68 -1.86 -8.32
CA HIS A 110 12.03 -0.55 -8.39
C HIS A 110 12.51 0.31 -7.24
N THR A 111 13.14 1.44 -7.55
CA THR A 111 13.52 2.48 -6.59
C THR A 111 12.60 3.68 -6.81
N LEU A 112 11.94 4.17 -5.77
CA LEU A 112 10.96 5.26 -5.94
C LEU A 112 11.62 6.52 -6.51
N SER A 113 12.84 6.84 -6.07
CA SER A 113 13.58 8.01 -6.57
C SER A 113 13.97 7.93 -8.06
N ASP A 114 13.98 6.74 -8.66
CA ASP A 114 14.22 6.58 -10.12
C ASP A 114 13.04 7.07 -10.96
N TYR A 115 11.87 7.25 -10.34
CA TYR A 115 10.67 7.79 -10.99
C TYR A 115 10.55 9.31 -10.90
N LYS A 116 11.59 10.04 -10.42
CA LYS A 116 11.58 11.51 -10.45
C LYS A 116 11.32 12.02 -11.86
N GLY A 117 10.51 13.06 -11.96
CA GLY A 117 9.99 13.56 -13.23
C GLY A 117 8.67 12.95 -13.67
N LYS A 118 8.24 11.86 -13.02
CA LYS A 118 6.97 11.16 -13.27
C LYS A 118 6.03 11.24 -12.08
N THR A 119 4.74 11.10 -12.32
CA THR A 119 3.73 10.91 -11.27
C THR A 119 3.64 9.43 -10.94
N VAL A 120 3.65 9.05 -9.65
CA VAL A 120 3.51 7.65 -9.24
C VAL A 120 2.17 7.45 -8.52
N PHE A 121 1.38 6.51 -9.04
CA PHE A 121 0.21 5.93 -8.38
C PHE A 121 0.68 4.71 -7.59
N LEU A 122 0.82 4.85 -6.26
CA LEU A 122 1.37 3.84 -5.35
C LEU A 122 0.24 3.24 -4.52
N ASN A 123 -0.20 2.03 -4.87
CA ASN A 123 -1.35 1.37 -4.27
C ASN A 123 -0.95 0.23 -3.33
N PHE A 124 -1.30 0.35 -2.06
CA PHE A 124 -1.08 -0.65 -1.00
C PHE A 124 -2.32 -1.55 -0.87
N TRP A 125 -2.12 -2.87 -0.99
CA TRP A 125 -3.21 -3.83 -1.04
C TRP A 125 -2.83 -5.19 -0.45
N ALA A 126 -3.80 -6.11 -0.34
CA ALA A 126 -3.59 -7.50 0.08
C ALA A 126 -4.47 -8.45 -0.71
N THR A 127 -4.03 -9.72 -0.88
CA THR A 127 -4.75 -10.75 -1.67
C THR A 127 -6.11 -11.09 -1.06
N TRP A 128 -6.21 -11.09 0.26
CA TRP A 128 -7.42 -11.39 1.02
C TRP A 128 -8.39 -10.21 1.16
N CYS A 129 -8.03 -9.01 0.67
CA CYS A 129 -8.81 -7.78 0.81
C CYS A 129 -9.89 -7.67 -0.30
N PRO A 130 -11.20 -7.85 -0.02
CA PRO A 130 -12.23 -7.81 -1.05
C PRO A 130 -12.36 -6.47 -1.80
N PRO A 131 -12.28 -5.28 -1.13
CA PRO A 131 -12.31 -4.01 -1.87
C PRO A 131 -11.08 -3.82 -2.77
N CYS A 132 -9.88 -4.31 -2.37
CA CYS A 132 -8.69 -4.28 -3.21
C CYS A 132 -8.91 -5.07 -4.51
N ARG A 133 -9.42 -6.30 -4.39
CA ARG A 133 -9.69 -7.18 -5.54
C ARG A 133 -10.71 -6.59 -6.51
N ARG A 134 -11.62 -5.73 -6.04
CA ARG A 134 -12.61 -5.07 -6.91
C ARG A 134 -12.01 -3.93 -7.72
N GLU A 135 -10.98 -3.23 -7.21
CA GLU A 135 -10.36 -2.12 -7.96
C GLU A 135 -9.21 -2.57 -8.86
N MET A 136 -8.56 -3.73 -8.59
CA MET A 136 -7.42 -4.22 -9.36
C MET A 136 -7.65 -4.32 -10.88
N PRO A 137 -8.84 -4.73 -11.39
CA PRO A 137 -9.11 -4.71 -12.83
C PRO A 137 -9.02 -3.31 -13.45
N ASP A 138 -9.39 -2.27 -12.70
CA ASP A 138 -9.31 -0.89 -13.17
C ASP A 138 -7.87 -0.36 -13.07
N ILE A 139 -7.10 -0.77 -12.04
CA ILE A 139 -5.66 -0.49 -11.95
C ILE A 139 -4.92 -1.11 -13.14
N GLN A 140 -5.26 -2.35 -13.54
CA GLN A 140 -4.69 -3.00 -14.73
C GLN A 140 -4.95 -2.19 -16.01
N LYS A 141 -6.17 -1.71 -16.21
CA LYS A 141 -6.51 -0.86 -17.37
C LYS A 141 -5.74 0.47 -17.38
N LEU A 142 -5.55 1.09 -16.20
CA LEU A 142 -4.71 2.28 -16.08
C LEU A 142 -3.26 1.99 -16.47
N TYR A 143 -2.73 0.89 -15.98
CA TYR A 143 -1.38 0.45 -16.33
C TYR A 143 -1.23 0.25 -17.84
N GLU A 144 -2.14 -0.48 -18.48
CA GLU A 144 -2.13 -0.69 -19.94
C GLU A 144 -2.23 0.63 -20.71
N LYS A 145 -3.07 1.56 -20.24
CA LYS A 145 -3.24 2.88 -20.85
C LYS A 145 -1.93 3.68 -20.86
N TYR A 146 -1.24 3.75 -19.71
CA TYR A 146 -0.01 4.53 -19.59
C TYR A 146 1.20 3.80 -20.20
N GLN A 147 1.28 2.49 -20.11
CA GLN A 147 2.34 1.71 -20.77
C GLN A 147 2.34 1.79 -22.29
N ALA A 148 1.23 2.14 -22.93
CA ALA A 148 1.15 2.34 -24.36
C ALA A 148 1.93 3.59 -24.85
N GLU A 149 2.33 4.47 -23.93
CA GLU A 149 3.12 5.66 -24.21
C GLU A 149 4.63 5.31 -24.27
N GLU A 150 5.38 5.95 -25.16
CA GLU A 150 6.82 5.70 -25.33
C GLU A 150 7.63 6.14 -24.09
N ASP A 151 7.20 7.23 -23.44
CA ASP A 151 7.74 7.71 -22.16
C ASP A 151 6.58 8.11 -21.23
N PRO A 152 6.04 7.16 -20.46
CA PRO A 152 4.84 7.41 -19.68
C PRO A 152 5.10 8.46 -18.58
N GLU A 153 4.23 9.46 -18.55
CA GLU A 153 4.22 10.49 -17.50
C GLU A 153 3.76 9.94 -16.14
N VAL A 154 3.04 8.82 -16.15
CA VAL A 154 2.46 8.19 -14.96
C VAL A 154 2.97 6.76 -14.81
N VAL A 155 3.41 6.43 -13.61
CA VAL A 155 3.81 5.08 -13.20
C VAL A 155 2.74 4.50 -12.28
N ILE A 156 2.29 3.29 -12.59
CA ILE A 156 1.36 2.52 -11.75
C ILE A 156 2.17 1.46 -11.02
N LEU A 157 2.13 1.46 -9.69
CA LEU A 157 2.88 0.55 -8.85
C LEU A 157 2.02 0.04 -7.69
N GLY A 158 1.87 -1.27 -7.59
CA GLY A 158 1.28 -1.92 -6.42
C GLY A 158 2.34 -2.20 -5.35
N VAL A 159 1.90 -2.31 -4.11
CA VAL A 159 2.72 -2.76 -2.97
C VAL A 159 1.95 -3.83 -2.23
N ALA A 160 2.55 -5.01 -2.09
CA ALA A 160 2.04 -6.10 -1.26
C ALA A 160 3.12 -6.50 -0.24
N ALA A 161 2.71 -7.02 0.92
CA ALA A 161 3.64 -7.38 1.99
C ALA A 161 3.60 -8.88 2.25
N PRO A 162 4.46 -9.68 1.58
CA PRO A 162 4.54 -11.12 1.79
C PRO A 162 4.76 -11.47 3.26
N ASP A 163 4.06 -12.51 3.74
CA ASP A 163 4.17 -13.06 5.10
C ASP A 163 3.89 -12.04 6.22
N TYR A 164 3.25 -10.90 5.89
CA TYR A 164 2.88 -9.88 6.85
C TYR A 164 1.38 -9.95 7.20
N GLY A 165 1.06 -10.14 8.48
CA GLY A 165 -0.32 -10.34 8.95
C GLY A 165 -0.94 -11.60 8.36
N ASP A 166 -2.09 -11.44 7.66
CA ASP A 166 -2.81 -12.54 7.02
C ASP A 166 -2.44 -12.70 5.53
N GLU A 167 -1.40 -12.02 5.05
CA GLU A 167 -0.97 -12.13 3.65
C GLU A 167 -0.14 -13.42 3.44
N GLY A 168 -0.25 -13.98 2.23
CA GLY A 168 0.50 -15.15 1.81
C GLY A 168 1.95 -14.85 1.44
N SER A 169 2.67 -15.91 1.06
CA SER A 169 4.07 -15.79 0.60
C SER A 169 4.18 -14.99 -0.71
N ARG A 170 5.40 -14.57 -1.04
CA ARG A 170 5.72 -13.94 -2.34
C ARG A 170 5.19 -14.75 -3.53
N GLU A 171 5.36 -16.06 -3.50
CA GLU A 171 4.94 -16.99 -4.54
C GLU A 171 3.41 -17.07 -4.65
N GLU A 172 2.71 -16.98 -3.52
CA GLU A 172 1.24 -16.98 -3.50
C GLU A 172 0.69 -15.67 -4.05
N ILE A 173 1.28 -14.54 -3.70
CA ILE A 173 0.93 -13.23 -4.27
C ILE A 173 1.21 -13.21 -5.78
N ALA A 174 2.38 -13.67 -6.23
CA ALA A 174 2.74 -13.72 -7.65
C ALA A 174 1.78 -14.60 -8.45
N ARG A 175 1.43 -15.77 -7.91
CA ARG A 175 0.45 -16.68 -8.51
C ARG A 175 -0.95 -16.04 -8.58
N PHE A 176 -1.39 -15.36 -7.53
CA PHE A 176 -2.66 -14.63 -7.53
C PHE A 176 -2.70 -13.58 -8.64
N LEU A 177 -1.62 -12.81 -8.83
CA LEU A 177 -1.52 -11.80 -9.89
C LEU A 177 -1.58 -12.46 -11.28
N GLU A 178 -0.85 -13.55 -11.49
CA GLU A 178 -0.83 -14.31 -12.75
C GLU A 178 -2.20 -14.90 -13.09
N GLU A 179 -2.84 -15.60 -12.14
CA GLU A 179 -4.16 -16.23 -12.31
C GLU A 179 -5.28 -15.23 -12.65
N ASN A 180 -5.13 -13.97 -12.21
CA ASN A 180 -6.09 -12.91 -12.51
C ASN A 180 -5.66 -12.02 -13.69
N GLY A 181 -4.53 -12.29 -14.33
CA GLY A 181 -4.05 -11.57 -15.50
C GLY A 181 -3.54 -10.15 -15.19
N TYR A 182 -3.09 -9.90 -13.96
CA TYR A 182 -2.52 -8.60 -13.57
C TYR A 182 -1.04 -8.55 -13.92
N THR A 183 -0.69 -7.60 -14.79
CA THR A 183 0.67 -7.42 -15.31
C THR A 183 1.34 -6.11 -14.86
N TYR A 184 0.62 -5.25 -14.14
CA TYR A 184 1.26 -4.08 -13.53
C TYR A 184 2.23 -4.51 -12.43
N PRO A 185 3.37 -3.81 -12.27
CA PRO A 185 4.37 -4.18 -11.27
C PRO A 185 3.81 -4.03 -9.85
N VAL A 186 4.03 -5.07 -9.05
CA VAL A 186 3.70 -5.11 -7.63
C VAL A 186 4.97 -5.41 -6.86
N VAL A 187 5.50 -4.42 -6.16
CA VAL A 187 6.69 -4.59 -5.33
C VAL A 187 6.35 -5.30 -4.03
N MET A 188 7.27 -6.16 -3.58
CA MET A 188 7.11 -7.01 -2.42
C MET A 188 7.83 -6.39 -1.22
N ASP A 189 7.06 -5.86 -0.28
CA ASP A 189 7.53 -5.27 0.98
C ASP A 189 7.64 -6.35 2.05
N GLU A 190 8.71 -7.15 1.98
CA GLU A 190 8.95 -8.22 2.93
C GLU A 190 9.07 -7.68 4.35
N GLY A 191 8.20 -8.19 5.26
CA GLY A 191 8.13 -7.71 6.65
C GLY A 191 7.27 -6.45 6.86
N GLY A 192 6.72 -5.83 5.80
CA GLY A 192 5.77 -4.72 5.92
C GLY A 192 6.38 -3.39 6.39
N GLU A 193 7.69 -3.19 6.21
CA GLU A 193 8.36 -1.95 6.67
C GLU A 193 7.84 -0.71 5.93
N LEU A 194 7.56 -0.83 4.64
CA LEU A 194 7.02 0.27 3.84
C LEU A 194 5.58 0.57 4.25
N PHE A 195 4.75 -0.45 4.49
CA PHE A 195 3.39 -0.28 5.03
C PHE A 195 3.40 0.51 6.34
N MET A 196 4.29 0.13 7.27
CA MET A 196 4.43 0.84 8.55
C MET A 196 4.92 2.28 8.36
N THR A 197 5.87 2.50 7.47
CA THR A 197 6.49 3.81 7.24
C THR A 197 5.49 4.78 6.60
N TYR A 198 4.68 4.31 5.65
CA TYR A 198 3.60 5.09 5.05
C TYR A 198 2.35 5.19 5.95
N GLY A 199 2.33 4.49 7.09
CA GLY A 199 1.20 4.50 8.03
C GLY A 199 -0.06 3.86 7.44
N VAL A 200 0.09 2.78 6.67
CA VAL A 200 -1.01 2.05 6.04
C VAL A 200 -1.59 1.05 7.03
N PHE A 201 -2.77 1.35 7.56
CA PHE A 201 -3.50 0.51 8.51
C PHE A 201 -4.83 -0.02 7.97
N SER A 202 -5.19 0.34 6.74
CA SER A 202 -6.41 -0.10 6.06
C SER A 202 -6.15 -0.31 4.58
N TYR A 203 -6.86 -1.26 3.96
CA TYR A 203 -6.70 -1.62 2.56
C TYR A 203 -8.00 -1.43 1.78
N PRO A 204 -7.88 -1.01 0.51
CA PRO A 204 -6.68 -0.47 -0.14
C PRO A 204 -6.35 0.95 0.36
N THR A 205 -5.10 1.38 0.23
CA THR A 205 -4.71 2.79 0.37
C THR A 205 -3.80 3.16 -0.79
N THR A 206 -4.11 4.26 -1.46
CA THR A 206 -3.36 4.75 -2.61
C THR A 206 -2.70 6.08 -2.29
N PHE A 207 -1.39 6.17 -2.46
CA PHE A 207 -0.64 7.41 -2.41
C PHE A 207 -0.36 7.92 -3.82
N MET A 208 -0.51 9.23 -4.00
CA MET A 208 -0.09 9.92 -5.21
C MET A 208 1.21 10.66 -4.93
N ILE A 209 2.26 10.31 -5.67
CA ILE A 209 3.57 10.96 -5.58
C ILE A 209 3.74 11.86 -6.80
N ASP A 210 4.10 13.11 -6.58
CA ASP A 210 4.31 14.07 -7.65
C ASP A 210 5.66 13.90 -8.34
N ARG A 211 5.90 14.70 -9.38
CA ARG A 211 7.12 14.66 -10.19
C ARG A 211 8.40 15.01 -9.42
N ASP A 212 8.26 15.75 -8.34
CA ASP A 212 9.37 16.14 -7.47
C ASP A 212 9.69 15.08 -6.41
N GLY A 213 8.86 14.03 -6.31
CA GLY A 213 8.98 12.96 -5.34
C GLY A 213 8.33 13.28 -4.00
N ASN A 214 7.34 14.16 -3.97
CA ASN A 214 6.58 14.48 -2.77
C ASN A 214 5.22 13.77 -2.78
N VAL A 215 4.68 13.50 -1.59
CA VAL A 215 3.31 13.03 -1.45
C VAL A 215 2.35 14.15 -1.80
N PHE A 216 1.72 14.06 -2.98
CA PHE A 216 0.66 14.98 -3.39
C PHE A 216 -0.61 14.77 -2.56
N GLY A 217 -0.97 13.50 -2.28
CA GLY A 217 -2.11 13.14 -1.45
C GLY A 217 -2.25 11.63 -1.34
N TYR A 218 -3.26 11.21 -0.57
CA TYR A 218 -3.61 9.79 -0.46
C TYR A 218 -5.12 9.59 -0.37
N ALA A 219 -5.57 8.42 -0.78
CA ALA A 219 -6.95 7.96 -0.65
C ALA A 219 -6.97 6.63 0.09
N ALA A 220 -7.77 6.54 1.15
CA ALA A 220 -8.03 5.29 1.86
C ALA A 220 -9.37 4.71 1.40
N GLY A 221 -9.40 3.41 1.09
CA GLY A 221 -10.55 2.69 0.56
C GLY A 221 -10.54 2.55 -0.95
N GLN A 222 -11.48 1.74 -1.45
CA GLN A 222 -11.61 1.41 -2.87
C GLN A 222 -11.88 2.66 -3.72
N LEU A 223 -11.16 2.77 -4.83
CA LEU A 223 -11.35 3.80 -5.84
C LEU A 223 -12.09 3.24 -7.06
N SER A 224 -12.96 4.05 -7.67
CA SER A 224 -13.47 3.78 -9.02
C SER A 224 -12.47 4.26 -10.07
N MET A 225 -12.58 3.77 -11.31
CA MET A 225 -11.78 4.23 -12.44
C MET A 225 -11.78 5.75 -12.55
N GLU A 226 -12.96 6.38 -12.46
CA GLU A 226 -13.13 7.83 -12.56
C GLU A 226 -12.38 8.57 -11.44
N MET A 227 -12.42 8.04 -10.20
CA MET A 227 -11.66 8.60 -9.08
C MET A 227 -10.16 8.46 -9.30
N MET A 228 -9.68 7.30 -9.77
CA MET A 228 -8.27 7.07 -10.08
C MET A 228 -7.78 8.05 -11.15
N GLU A 229 -8.50 8.19 -12.25
CA GLU A 229 -8.16 9.15 -13.32
C GLU A 229 -8.17 10.61 -12.84
N SER A 230 -9.12 10.96 -11.95
CA SER A 230 -9.19 12.32 -11.40
C SER A 230 -7.97 12.62 -10.51
N ILE A 231 -7.61 11.71 -9.57
CA ILE A 231 -6.46 11.95 -8.67
C ILE A 231 -5.13 11.95 -9.44
N ILE A 232 -5.00 11.10 -10.46
CA ILE A 232 -3.83 11.11 -11.36
C ILE A 232 -3.73 12.46 -12.07
N ARG A 233 -4.80 12.92 -12.71
CA ARG A 233 -4.83 14.22 -13.43
C ARG A 233 -4.48 15.38 -12.48
N GLN A 234 -5.03 15.39 -11.26
CA GLN A 234 -4.74 16.41 -10.27
C GLN A 234 -3.25 16.42 -9.87
N THR A 235 -2.65 15.24 -9.71
CA THR A 235 -1.24 15.10 -9.35
C THR A 235 -0.34 15.55 -10.49
N VAL A 236 -0.64 15.14 -11.73
CA VAL A 236 0.10 15.53 -12.93
C VAL A 236 0.08 17.06 -13.13
N THR A 237 -1.10 17.68 -12.94
CA THR A 237 -1.24 19.14 -13.12
C THR A 237 -0.81 19.95 -11.91
N GLY A 238 -0.62 19.32 -10.75
CA GLY A 238 -0.35 20.01 -9.47
C GLY A 238 -1.56 20.78 -8.94
N VAL A 239 -2.74 20.64 -9.56
CA VAL A 239 -3.95 21.41 -9.23
C VAL A 239 -4.97 20.49 -8.53
N ARG A 240 -5.33 20.85 -7.30
CA ARG A 240 -6.38 20.15 -6.55
C ARG A 240 -7.76 20.63 -6.95
N GLU A 241 -8.61 19.71 -7.38
CA GLU A 241 -10.03 20.01 -7.64
C GLU A 241 -10.77 20.16 -6.31
N GLN A 242 -11.51 21.25 -6.15
CA GLN A 242 -12.35 21.44 -4.96
C GLN A 242 -13.60 20.55 -5.08
N PRO A 243 -13.97 19.78 -4.03
CA PRO A 243 -15.23 19.05 -4.08
C PRO A 243 -16.40 20.02 -4.07
N GLY A 244 -17.19 20.04 -5.18
CA GLY A 244 -18.49 20.72 -5.21
C GLY A 244 -18.53 22.16 -5.73
N GLN A 245 -17.79 22.49 -6.81
CA GLN A 245 -18.16 23.65 -7.66
C GLN A 245 -18.79 23.20 -8.96
#